data_d4b5fac79cc97f57675db5f832811eec
#
_entry.id   d4b5fac79cc97f57675db5f832811eec
#
_cell.length_a   1.000
_cell.length_b   1.000
_cell.length_c   1.000
_cell.angle_alpha   90.00
_cell.angle_beta   90.00
_cell.angle_gamma   90.00
#
_symmetry.space_group_name_H-M   'P 1'
#
loop_
_entity.id
_entity.type
_entity.pdbx_description
1 polymer ?
#
loop_
_entity_poly.entity_id
_entity_poly.type
_entity_poly.pdbx_seq_one_letter_code
_entity_poly.pdbx_strand_id
1 'polypeptide(L)'
;MTKKYDFLIIGGGVAGMSFALKVARAGKYRIALCCKTTLEEANTAKAQGGIASVTNLLVDDFDKHIHDTMVAGDWLSDPAAVEQVVRNAPKGIMELVNWGVNFDKTEQGEFDLHREGGHSEFRILHHADDTGAEIQRGLMAAVRSNPQIDVLENHFAVEIITQHHLGVRVTRRTPDIECYGAYILNPKTQKIDTYLSRITLMATGGTGAVYATTTNPEIATGDGIAMVYRAKGQVKDMEFVQFHPTSLFNPQETHPAYLITEAMRGYGGILRLPNGEEFMQKYDPRLSLAPRDIVARAIDNEMKIHAIDHVCLDVTHKDAEETKHHFPNIYAKCLSIGIDITKQYIPVAPCAHYMCGGIKVDLDGQSSIRRLYAVGECSCTGLHGGNRLASNSLIEAVVYADAAAKHSLSVIENYGFNEKIPAWNDEGTLSNEERVLIAQDVKEVGQIMSTYVGIVRSDLRLRRAWERLDLLYEETEDLFKRVKATKDICELRNMINVGYLITRQAIERKESRGLHYSIDYPKKASEHPQEVW
;
A
#
# COMPACT_ATOMS: atom_id res chain seq x y z
N MET A 1 -9.80 -22.34 19.38
CA MET A 1 -11.28 -22.20 19.47
C MET A 1 -11.86 -21.86 18.11
N THR A 2 -13.13 -22.23 17.85
CA THR A 2 -13.80 -21.80 16.61
C THR A 2 -14.74 -20.64 16.91
N LYS A 3 -14.59 -19.54 16.17
CA LYS A 3 -15.44 -18.34 16.25
C LYS A 3 -16.15 -18.17 14.91
N LYS A 4 -17.37 -17.59 14.92
CA LYS A 4 -18.18 -17.39 13.73
C LYS A 4 -18.56 -15.93 13.60
N TYR A 5 -18.32 -15.34 12.43
CA TYR A 5 -18.69 -13.99 12.05
C TYR A 5 -19.30 -13.98 10.65
N ASP A 6 -20.27 -13.14 10.41
CA ASP A 6 -20.83 -12.99 9.06
C ASP A 6 -19.79 -12.36 8.14
N PHE A 7 -19.11 -11.32 8.63
CA PHE A 7 -17.98 -10.66 7.96
C PHE A 7 -16.71 -10.77 8.79
N LEU A 8 -15.64 -11.24 8.17
CA LEU A 8 -14.29 -11.21 8.72
C LEU A 8 -13.45 -10.23 7.89
N ILE A 9 -13.00 -9.15 8.50
CA ILE A 9 -12.22 -8.10 7.86
C ILE A 9 -10.80 -8.18 8.41
N ILE A 10 -9.81 -8.29 7.54
CA ILE A 10 -8.39 -8.40 7.90
C ILE A 10 -7.67 -7.13 7.45
N GLY A 11 -7.36 -6.26 8.41
CA GLY A 11 -6.73 -4.96 8.23
C GLY A 11 -7.58 -3.78 8.72
N GLY A 12 -6.99 -2.92 9.55
CA GLY A 12 -7.63 -1.81 10.27
C GLY A 12 -7.34 -0.41 9.69
N GLY A 13 -6.90 -0.32 8.41
CA GLY A 13 -6.75 0.96 7.71
C GLY A 13 -8.08 1.51 7.18
N VAL A 14 -8.01 2.61 6.41
CA VAL A 14 -9.19 3.28 5.81
C VAL A 14 -10.10 2.30 5.07
N ALA A 15 -9.55 1.35 4.31
CA ALA A 15 -10.31 0.37 3.53
C ALA A 15 -11.16 -0.54 4.42
N GLY A 16 -10.53 -1.20 5.40
CA GLY A 16 -11.21 -2.16 6.30
C GLY A 16 -12.24 -1.50 7.19
N MET A 17 -11.92 -0.34 7.77
CA MET A 17 -12.86 0.40 8.62
C MET A 17 -14.04 0.94 7.82
N SER A 18 -13.81 1.49 6.61
CA SER A 18 -14.89 1.95 5.74
C SER A 18 -15.84 0.82 5.36
N PHE A 19 -15.31 -0.35 5.00
CA PHE A 19 -16.14 -1.53 4.70
C PHE A 19 -16.92 -1.98 5.94
N ALA A 20 -16.27 -2.09 7.11
CA ALA A 20 -16.92 -2.49 8.36
C ALA A 20 -18.13 -1.60 8.70
N LEU A 21 -17.95 -0.28 8.63
CA LEU A 21 -19.00 0.70 8.89
C LEU A 21 -20.17 0.59 7.88
N LYS A 22 -19.86 0.29 6.61
CA LYS A 22 -20.88 0.14 5.56
C LYS A 22 -21.72 -1.12 5.76
N VAL A 23 -21.11 -2.27 6.01
CA VAL A 23 -21.86 -3.52 6.22
C VAL A 23 -22.60 -3.51 7.56
N ALA A 24 -22.10 -2.79 8.57
CA ALA A 24 -22.79 -2.60 9.85
C ALA A 24 -24.14 -1.87 9.73
N ARG A 25 -24.31 -1.00 8.71
CA ARG A 25 -25.59 -0.31 8.44
C ARG A 25 -26.76 -1.29 8.20
N ALA A 26 -26.49 -2.52 7.80
CA ALA A 26 -27.55 -3.54 7.65
C ALA A 26 -28.18 -4.00 8.98
N GLY A 27 -27.56 -3.73 10.10
CA GLY A 27 -28.13 -3.89 11.45
C GLY A 27 -28.24 -5.33 11.97
N LYS A 28 -27.85 -6.36 11.22
CA LYS A 28 -28.12 -7.77 11.54
C LYS A 28 -26.91 -8.70 11.53
N TYR A 29 -25.74 -8.23 11.09
CA TYR A 29 -24.56 -9.08 10.91
C TYR A 29 -23.53 -8.87 12.02
N ARG A 30 -22.85 -9.95 12.40
CA ARG A 30 -21.69 -9.90 13.28
C ARG A 30 -20.43 -9.68 12.45
N ILE A 31 -19.65 -8.68 12.80
CA ILE A 31 -18.48 -8.22 12.06
C ILE A 31 -17.25 -8.33 12.96
N ALA A 32 -16.19 -9.00 12.49
CA ALA A 32 -14.89 -8.95 13.12
C ALA A 32 -13.95 -8.07 12.27
N LEU A 33 -13.35 -7.07 12.88
CA LEU A 33 -12.27 -6.27 12.30
C LEU A 33 -10.95 -6.67 12.99
N CYS A 34 -10.12 -7.42 12.28
CA CYS A 34 -8.88 -8.02 12.78
C CYS A 34 -7.67 -7.20 12.34
N CYS A 35 -6.85 -6.74 13.30
CA CYS A 35 -5.62 -6.00 13.07
C CYS A 35 -4.45 -6.70 13.73
N LYS A 36 -3.30 -6.82 13.02
CA LYS A 36 -2.10 -7.47 13.58
C LYS A 36 -1.36 -6.62 14.62
N THR A 37 -1.70 -5.35 14.71
CA THR A 37 -1.30 -4.38 15.73
C THR A 37 -2.54 -3.67 16.27
N THR A 38 -2.42 -2.42 16.70
CA THR A 38 -3.58 -1.58 17.08
C THR A 38 -4.17 -0.88 15.86
N LEU A 39 -5.38 -0.33 16.00
CA LEU A 39 -6.02 0.45 14.92
C LEU A 39 -5.25 1.74 14.60
N GLU A 40 -4.56 2.30 15.57
CA GLU A 40 -3.75 3.52 15.42
C GLU A 40 -2.58 3.31 14.46
N GLU A 41 -2.02 2.10 14.41
CA GLU A 41 -0.86 1.78 13.60
C GLU A 41 -1.28 1.25 12.22
N ALA A 42 -1.58 2.17 11.32
CA ALA A 42 -1.90 1.88 9.93
C ALA A 42 -1.14 2.81 8.99
N ASN A 43 -0.90 2.36 7.75
CA ASN A 43 -0.29 3.21 6.72
C ASN A 43 -1.17 4.45 6.42
N THR A 44 -2.48 4.32 6.56
CA THR A 44 -3.42 5.45 6.49
C THR A 44 -3.01 6.59 7.42
N ALA A 45 -2.70 6.31 8.68
CA ALA A 45 -2.29 7.32 9.66
C ALA A 45 -0.97 8.03 9.32
N LYS A 46 -0.17 7.51 8.39
CA LYS A 46 1.10 8.09 7.95
C LYS A 46 0.98 8.90 6.64
N ALA A 47 -0.20 8.93 6.03
CA ALA A 47 -0.41 9.67 4.79
C ALA A 47 -0.46 11.17 5.05
N GLN A 48 0.62 11.87 4.66
CA GLN A 48 0.74 13.34 4.80
C GLN A 48 -0.05 14.10 3.73
N GLY A 49 -0.16 13.52 2.51
CA GLY A 49 -0.92 14.11 1.41
C GLY A 49 -2.43 14.15 1.67
N GLY A 50 -3.18 14.43 0.62
CA GLY A 50 -4.62 14.52 0.71
C GLY A 50 -5.36 13.33 0.11
N ILE A 51 -6.63 13.56 -0.17
CA ILE A 51 -7.52 12.64 -0.86
C ILE A 51 -8.14 13.36 -2.08
N ALA A 52 -8.00 12.76 -3.26
CA ALA A 52 -8.45 13.38 -4.51
C ALA A 52 -9.96 13.22 -4.73
N SER A 53 -10.65 14.32 -5.03
CA SER A 53 -12.06 14.28 -5.42
C SER A 53 -12.46 15.55 -6.16
N VAL A 54 -13.23 15.41 -7.24
CA VAL A 54 -13.87 16.53 -7.90
C VAL A 54 -15.05 17.00 -7.06
N THR A 55 -14.87 18.08 -6.31
CA THR A 55 -15.90 18.63 -5.42
C THR A 55 -16.48 19.96 -5.92
N ASN A 56 -15.82 20.64 -6.87
CA ASN A 56 -16.26 21.90 -7.46
C ASN A 56 -16.30 21.81 -8.99
N LEU A 57 -17.48 21.55 -9.55
CA LEU A 57 -17.72 21.40 -10.99
C LEU A 57 -17.65 22.73 -11.79
N LEU A 58 -17.40 23.88 -11.14
CA LEU A 58 -17.20 25.16 -11.83
C LEU A 58 -15.78 25.31 -12.37
N VAL A 59 -14.80 24.65 -11.73
CA VAL A 59 -13.37 24.76 -12.05
C VAL A 59 -12.73 23.43 -12.44
N ASP A 60 -13.32 22.32 -12.06
CA ASP A 60 -12.83 20.97 -12.31
C ASP A 60 -13.95 20.09 -12.88
N ASP A 61 -13.61 18.96 -13.52
CA ASP A 61 -14.54 17.96 -13.99
C ASP A 61 -13.99 16.53 -13.86
N PHE A 62 -14.88 15.57 -13.95
CA PHE A 62 -14.50 14.15 -13.82
C PHE A 62 -13.57 13.69 -14.94
N ASP A 63 -13.75 14.18 -16.16
CA ASP A 63 -13.00 13.72 -17.33
C ASP A 63 -11.55 14.20 -17.25
N LYS A 64 -11.29 15.39 -16.69
CA LYS A 64 -9.92 15.86 -16.36
C LYS A 64 -9.25 14.92 -15.34
N HIS A 65 -9.96 14.54 -14.26
CA HIS A 65 -9.38 13.64 -13.25
C HIS A 65 -9.16 12.22 -13.80
N ILE A 66 -10.08 11.72 -14.64
CA ILE A 66 -9.93 10.45 -15.37
C ILE A 66 -8.69 10.53 -16.25
N HIS A 67 -8.55 11.59 -17.05
CA HIS A 67 -7.39 11.78 -17.92
C HIS A 67 -6.07 11.82 -17.15
N ASP A 68 -5.99 12.63 -16.09
CA ASP A 68 -4.80 12.73 -15.22
C ASP A 68 -4.40 11.34 -14.66
N THR A 69 -5.39 10.55 -14.24
CA THR A 69 -5.18 9.20 -13.70
C THR A 69 -4.65 8.24 -14.78
N MET A 70 -5.23 8.28 -15.99
CA MET A 70 -4.80 7.45 -17.13
C MET A 70 -3.38 7.80 -17.56
N VAL A 71 -3.05 9.09 -17.63
CA VAL A 71 -1.70 9.57 -17.96
C VAL A 71 -0.69 9.12 -16.90
N ALA A 72 -0.99 9.30 -15.63
CA ALA A 72 -0.13 8.88 -14.53
C ALA A 72 0.11 7.37 -14.55
N GLY A 73 -0.93 6.57 -14.82
CA GLY A 73 -0.88 5.12 -14.94
C GLY A 73 -0.19 4.60 -16.20
N ASP A 74 0.39 5.49 -17.01
CA ASP A 74 1.02 5.18 -18.30
C ASP A 74 0.08 4.38 -19.24
N TRP A 75 -1.20 4.73 -19.20
CA TRP A 75 -2.28 4.11 -19.99
C TRP A 75 -2.46 2.60 -19.77
N LEU A 76 -1.95 2.08 -18.66
CA LEU A 76 -2.18 0.71 -18.21
C LEU A 76 -3.35 0.60 -17.22
N SER A 77 -3.90 1.73 -16.79
CA SER A 77 -5.08 1.75 -15.92
C SER A 77 -6.29 1.17 -16.64
N ASP A 78 -7.16 0.48 -15.89
CA ASP A 78 -8.46 0.02 -16.40
C ASP A 78 -9.43 1.21 -16.45
N PRO A 79 -9.91 1.63 -17.62
CA PRO A 79 -10.79 2.79 -17.73
C PRO A 79 -12.07 2.68 -16.88
N ALA A 80 -12.63 1.47 -16.74
CA ALA A 80 -13.84 1.25 -15.94
C ALA A 80 -13.57 1.44 -14.46
N ALA A 81 -12.41 0.97 -13.97
CA ALA A 81 -11.98 1.19 -12.58
C ALA A 81 -11.70 2.67 -12.30
N VAL A 82 -11.04 3.36 -13.24
CA VAL A 82 -10.77 4.81 -13.14
C VAL A 82 -12.08 5.59 -13.07
N GLU A 83 -13.01 5.34 -14.00
CA GLU A 83 -14.31 6.00 -14.05
C GLU A 83 -15.10 5.74 -12.75
N GLN A 84 -15.13 4.49 -12.29
CA GLN A 84 -15.80 4.12 -11.05
C GLN A 84 -15.27 4.92 -9.85
N VAL A 85 -13.95 4.99 -9.67
CA VAL A 85 -13.35 5.69 -8.52
C VAL A 85 -13.60 7.19 -8.63
N VAL A 86 -13.31 7.79 -9.76
CA VAL A 86 -13.39 9.23 -9.94
C VAL A 86 -14.84 9.75 -9.78
N ARG A 87 -15.82 9.08 -10.40
CA ARG A 87 -17.22 9.53 -10.32
C ARG A 87 -17.88 9.27 -8.97
N ASN A 88 -17.41 8.28 -8.21
CA ASN A 88 -17.94 8.00 -6.86
C ASN A 88 -17.13 8.68 -5.73
N ALA A 89 -16.02 9.34 -6.05
CA ALA A 89 -15.18 10.04 -5.07
C ALA A 89 -15.95 11.06 -4.22
N PRO A 90 -16.78 11.97 -4.78
CA PRO A 90 -17.51 12.96 -3.98
C PRO A 90 -18.41 12.32 -2.91
N LYS A 91 -19.07 11.22 -3.26
CA LYS A 91 -19.89 10.44 -2.31
C LYS A 91 -19.01 9.87 -1.19
N GLY A 92 -17.84 9.31 -1.54
CA GLY A 92 -16.88 8.77 -0.58
C GLY A 92 -16.39 9.84 0.42
N ILE A 93 -16.08 11.04 -0.06
CA ILE A 93 -15.71 12.18 0.80
C ILE A 93 -16.82 12.52 1.79
N MET A 94 -18.06 12.62 1.33
CA MET A 94 -19.19 12.94 2.21
C MET A 94 -19.43 11.84 3.25
N GLU A 95 -19.17 10.58 2.93
CA GLU A 95 -19.24 9.50 3.92
C GLU A 95 -18.15 9.61 4.99
N LEU A 96 -16.92 9.98 4.62
CA LEU A 96 -15.86 10.25 5.59
C LEU A 96 -16.24 11.40 6.53
N VAL A 97 -16.78 12.50 5.99
CA VAL A 97 -17.28 13.63 6.79
C VAL A 97 -18.39 13.17 7.76
N ASN A 98 -19.33 12.33 7.29
CA ASN A 98 -20.39 11.79 8.14
C ASN A 98 -19.88 10.86 9.25
N TRP A 99 -18.71 10.26 9.09
CA TRP A 99 -18.02 9.48 10.12
C TRP A 99 -17.09 10.34 11.00
N GLY A 100 -17.16 11.68 10.87
CA GLY A 100 -16.48 12.61 11.75
C GLY A 100 -15.06 12.97 11.32
N VAL A 101 -14.73 12.79 10.04
CA VAL A 101 -13.47 13.30 9.44
C VAL A 101 -13.65 14.78 9.14
N ASN A 102 -12.67 15.59 9.56
CA ASN A 102 -12.67 17.03 9.34
C ASN A 102 -11.63 17.39 8.27
N PHE A 103 -12.09 17.85 7.12
CA PHE A 103 -11.23 18.44 6.11
C PHE A 103 -11.18 19.95 6.30
N ASP A 104 -10.06 20.58 5.95
CA ASP A 104 -9.87 22.01 6.05
C ASP A 104 -10.84 22.74 5.12
N LYS A 105 -11.28 23.93 5.56
CA LYS A 105 -12.26 24.75 4.88
C LYS A 105 -11.80 26.19 4.75
N THR A 106 -12.21 26.83 3.68
CA THR A 106 -12.04 28.27 3.47
C THR A 106 -12.90 29.06 4.46
N GLU A 107 -12.67 30.37 4.55
CA GLU A 107 -13.50 31.28 5.35
C GLU A 107 -14.99 31.27 4.94
N GLN A 108 -15.30 30.88 3.70
CA GLN A 108 -16.65 30.75 3.17
C GLN A 108 -17.29 29.41 3.51
N GLY A 109 -16.56 28.47 4.17
CA GLY A 109 -17.03 27.16 4.59
C GLY A 109 -16.97 26.08 3.50
N GLU A 110 -16.40 26.38 2.33
CA GLU A 110 -16.12 25.41 1.28
C GLU A 110 -14.83 24.62 1.63
N PHE A 111 -14.63 23.44 1.02
CA PHE A 111 -13.38 22.70 1.19
C PHE A 111 -12.20 23.50 0.64
N ASP A 112 -11.13 23.61 1.43
CA ASP A 112 -9.85 24.10 0.96
C ASP A 112 -9.15 23.02 0.15
N LEU A 113 -8.79 23.32 -1.10
CA LEU A 113 -8.30 22.33 -2.05
C LEU A 113 -6.86 22.64 -2.47
N HIS A 114 -6.02 21.62 -2.43
CA HIS A 114 -4.66 21.68 -2.97
C HIS A 114 -4.57 21.04 -4.36
N ARG A 115 -3.43 21.27 -5.02
CA ARG A 115 -3.03 20.57 -6.24
C ARG A 115 -1.70 19.88 -6.02
N GLU A 116 -1.63 18.61 -6.36
CA GLU A 116 -0.39 17.81 -6.33
C GLU A 116 0.12 17.52 -7.75
N GLY A 117 1.35 17.03 -7.83
CA GLY A 117 1.98 16.67 -9.11
C GLY A 117 1.17 15.64 -9.89
N GLY A 118 1.01 15.88 -11.20
CA GLY A 118 0.21 15.06 -12.09
C GLY A 118 -1.27 15.44 -12.17
N HIS A 119 -1.79 16.26 -11.25
CA HIS A 119 -3.15 16.78 -11.33
C HIS A 119 -3.20 18.08 -12.15
N SER A 120 -4.17 18.17 -13.04
CA SER A 120 -4.44 19.38 -13.84
C SER A 120 -5.14 20.49 -13.05
N GLU A 121 -5.93 20.11 -12.02
CA GLU A 121 -6.76 21.03 -11.23
C GLU A 121 -6.58 20.85 -9.72
N PHE A 122 -7.09 21.82 -8.94
CA PHE A 122 -7.16 21.78 -7.49
C PHE A 122 -8.32 20.89 -7.04
N ARG A 123 -8.01 19.67 -6.57
CA ARG A 123 -9.00 18.68 -6.17
C ARG A 123 -8.61 17.85 -4.96
N ILE A 124 -7.53 18.21 -4.29
CA ILE A 124 -7.00 17.45 -3.15
C ILE A 124 -7.53 18.04 -1.87
N LEU A 125 -8.45 17.31 -1.19
CA LEU A 125 -8.88 17.66 0.16
C LEU A 125 -7.79 17.25 1.15
N HIS A 126 -7.60 18.05 2.19
CA HIS A 126 -6.56 17.82 3.19
C HIS A 126 -7.01 18.24 4.59
N HIS A 127 -6.22 17.87 5.59
CA HIS A 127 -6.26 18.38 6.94
C HIS A 127 -4.84 18.71 7.35
N ALA A 128 -4.47 19.99 7.29
CA ALA A 128 -3.09 20.46 7.42
C ALA A 128 -2.11 19.59 6.58
N ASP A 129 -1.05 19.08 7.20
CA ASP A 129 -0.10 18.11 6.61
C ASP A 129 -0.23 16.69 7.20
N ASP A 130 -1.42 16.34 7.72
CA ASP A 130 -1.69 15.09 8.43
C ASP A 130 -3.08 14.51 8.11
N THR A 131 -3.47 14.57 6.85
CA THR A 131 -4.80 14.15 6.36
C THR A 131 -5.13 12.70 6.73
N GLY A 132 -4.14 11.83 6.61
CA GLY A 132 -4.34 10.40 6.90
C GLY A 132 -4.61 10.13 8.37
N ALA A 133 -3.96 10.83 9.30
CA ALA A 133 -4.20 10.69 10.73
C ALA A 133 -5.62 11.15 11.10
N GLU A 134 -6.11 12.24 10.50
CA GLU A 134 -7.48 12.70 10.72
C GLU A 134 -8.52 11.71 10.17
N ILE A 135 -8.31 11.14 8.98
CA ILE A 135 -9.18 10.09 8.43
C ILE A 135 -9.17 8.88 9.37
N GLN A 136 -7.98 8.43 9.81
CA GLN A 136 -7.86 7.30 10.74
C GLN A 136 -8.59 7.58 12.05
N ARG A 137 -8.43 8.77 12.64
CA ARG A 137 -9.10 9.21 13.87
C ARG A 137 -10.62 9.14 13.75
N GLY A 138 -11.18 9.75 12.70
CA GLY A 138 -12.62 9.78 12.47
C GLY A 138 -13.22 8.38 12.33
N LEU A 139 -12.61 7.54 11.48
CA LEU A 139 -13.07 6.17 11.26
C LEU A 139 -12.92 5.29 12.51
N MET A 140 -11.84 5.40 13.26
CA MET A 140 -11.64 4.67 14.51
C MET A 140 -12.72 5.01 15.53
N ALA A 141 -13.05 6.29 15.70
CA ALA A 141 -14.11 6.71 16.60
C ALA A 141 -15.48 6.10 16.20
N ALA A 142 -15.79 6.12 14.91
CA ALA A 142 -17.02 5.55 14.37
C ALA A 142 -17.06 4.01 14.54
N VAL A 143 -15.97 3.30 14.28
CA VAL A 143 -15.88 1.84 14.43
C VAL A 143 -16.00 1.44 15.90
N ARG A 144 -15.25 2.08 16.82
CA ARG A 144 -15.28 1.76 18.24
C ARG A 144 -16.63 2.04 18.91
N SER A 145 -17.41 2.97 18.36
CA SER A 145 -18.77 3.27 18.85
C SER A 145 -19.84 2.31 18.30
N ASN A 146 -19.51 1.46 17.32
CA ASN A 146 -20.50 0.57 16.69
C ASN A 146 -20.52 -0.81 17.36
N PRO A 147 -21.63 -1.20 18.05
CA PRO A 147 -21.72 -2.45 18.81
C PRO A 147 -21.74 -3.73 17.94
N GLN A 148 -21.89 -3.62 16.63
CA GLN A 148 -21.87 -4.76 15.70
C GLN A 148 -20.46 -5.13 15.24
N ILE A 149 -19.45 -4.30 15.53
CA ILE A 149 -18.08 -4.49 15.09
C ILE A 149 -17.22 -4.90 16.29
N ASP A 150 -16.82 -6.16 16.31
CA ASP A 150 -15.82 -6.66 17.25
C ASP A 150 -14.43 -6.28 16.74
N VAL A 151 -13.76 -5.34 17.38
CA VAL A 151 -12.38 -4.94 17.04
C VAL A 151 -11.39 -5.89 17.72
N LEU A 152 -10.59 -6.57 16.92
CA LEU A 152 -9.63 -7.59 17.35
C LEU A 152 -8.20 -7.07 17.09
N GLU A 153 -7.69 -6.25 17.98
CA GLU A 153 -6.33 -5.73 17.92
C GLU A 153 -5.29 -6.79 18.31
N ASN A 154 -4.09 -6.67 17.75
CA ASN A 154 -2.98 -7.61 17.93
C ASN A 154 -3.30 -9.07 17.51
N HIS A 155 -4.28 -9.26 16.66
CA HIS A 155 -4.65 -10.56 16.11
C HIS A 155 -4.05 -10.71 14.70
N PHE A 156 -3.17 -11.68 14.53
CA PHE A 156 -2.46 -11.89 13.26
C PHE A 156 -3.14 -12.99 12.44
N ALA A 157 -3.58 -12.66 11.22
CA ALA A 157 -4.09 -13.65 10.26
C ALA A 157 -2.92 -14.44 9.67
N VAL A 158 -2.88 -15.73 9.94
CA VAL A 158 -1.81 -16.64 9.54
C VAL A 158 -2.05 -17.16 8.11
N GLU A 159 -3.30 -17.60 7.84
CA GLU A 159 -3.67 -18.20 6.55
C GLU A 159 -5.18 -18.08 6.32
N ILE A 160 -5.61 -17.87 5.08
CA ILE A 160 -7.03 -17.97 4.69
C ILE A 160 -7.44 -19.42 4.52
N ILE A 161 -8.66 -19.75 4.90
CA ILE A 161 -9.19 -21.12 4.88
C ILE A 161 -9.94 -21.37 3.58
N THR A 162 -9.52 -22.38 2.83
CA THR A 162 -10.15 -22.81 1.57
C THR A 162 -10.44 -24.32 1.58
N GLN A 163 -10.95 -24.87 0.47
CA GLN A 163 -11.16 -26.31 0.29
C GLN A 163 -9.89 -27.14 0.51
N HIS A 164 -8.70 -26.54 0.38
CA HIS A 164 -7.43 -27.20 0.67
C HIS A 164 -7.42 -27.78 2.09
N HIS A 165 -7.94 -27.04 3.06
CA HIS A 165 -7.99 -27.45 4.46
C HIS A 165 -9.02 -28.57 4.74
N LEU A 166 -9.85 -28.88 3.75
CA LEU A 166 -10.75 -30.06 3.76
C LEU A 166 -10.14 -31.28 3.05
N GLY A 167 -8.84 -31.23 2.71
CA GLY A 167 -8.14 -32.30 2.00
C GLY A 167 -8.33 -32.28 0.48
N VAL A 168 -8.96 -31.24 -0.08
CA VAL A 168 -9.13 -31.11 -1.52
C VAL A 168 -7.86 -30.50 -2.13
N ARG A 169 -7.34 -31.11 -3.19
CA ARG A 169 -6.20 -30.54 -3.94
C ARG A 169 -6.64 -29.28 -4.67
N VAL A 170 -6.14 -28.13 -4.24
CA VAL A 170 -6.37 -26.84 -4.87
C VAL A 170 -5.15 -26.40 -5.69
N THR A 171 -5.37 -26.01 -6.95
CA THR A 171 -4.36 -25.51 -7.88
C THR A 171 -4.85 -24.20 -8.49
N ARG A 172 -4.00 -23.48 -9.21
CA ARG A 172 -4.41 -22.25 -9.96
C ARG A 172 -5.44 -22.52 -11.07
N ARG A 173 -5.62 -23.80 -11.46
CA ARG A 173 -6.63 -24.21 -12.45
C ARG A 173 -7.91 -24.74 -11.81
N THR A 174 -7.96 -24.84 -10.48
CA THR A 174 -9.16 -25.25 -9.77
C THR A 174 -10.22 -24.15 -9.93
N PRO A 175 -11.36 -24.47 -10.53
CA PRO A 175 -12.47 -23.52 -10.59
C PRO A 175 -13.09 -23.35 -9.20
N ASP A 176 -13.75 -22.24 -8.98
CA ASP A 176 -14.57 -21.99 -7.79
C ASP A 176 -13.84 -22.23 -6.45
N ILE A 177 -12.59 -21.78 -6.33
CA ILE A 177 -11.93 -21.75 -5.03
C ILE A 177 -12.77 -20.87 -4.10
N GLU A 178 -13.03 -21.36 -2.88
CA GLU A 178 -13.92 -20.70 -1.94
C GLU A 178 -13.22 -20.47 -0.59
N CYS A 179 -13.39 -19.26 -0.05
CA CYS A 179 -12.88 -18.88 1.27
C CYS A 179 -13.95 -19.12 2.34
N TYR A 180 -13.54 -19.75 3.45
CA TYR A 180 -14.40 -20.06 4.59
C TYR A 180 -14.05 -19.26 5.85
N GLY A 181 -13.06 -18.36 5.78
CA GLY A 181 -12.54 -17.58 6.88
C GLY A 181 -11.01 -17.60 6.95
N ALA A 182 -10.46 -17.48 8.14
CA ALA A 182 -9.02 -17.48 8.36
C ALA A 182 -8.62 -18.15 9.67
N TYR A 183 -7.38 -18.64 9.70
CA TYR A 183 -6.68 -19.00 10.94
C TYR A 183 -5.99 -17.74 11.49
N ILE A 184 -6.27 -17.44 12.76
CA ILE A 184 -5.82 -16.18 13.38
C ILE A 184 -5.09 -16.49 14.69
N LEU A 185 -3.87 -16.00 14.81
CA LEU A 185 -3.06 -16.09 16.02
C LEU A 185 -3.62 -15.13 17.08
N ASN A 186 -3.98 -15.70 18.23
CA ASN A 186 -4.51 -14.96 19.36
C ASN A 186 -3.34 -14.48 20.25
N PRO A 187 -3.19 -13.18 20.50
CA PRO A 187 -2.06 -12.64 21.24
C PRO A 187 -2.03 -13.07 22.73
N LYS A 188 -3.21 -13.35 23.32
CA LYS A 188 -3.32 -13.73 24.74
C LYS A 188 -2.96 -15.18 24.99
N THR A 189 -3.39 -16.06 24.10
CA THR A 189 -3.21 -17.52 24.27
C THR A 189 -2.02 -18.07 23.52
N GLN A 190 -1.45 -17.28 22.60
CA GLN A 190 -0.42 -17.70 21.64
C GLN A 190 -0.83 -18.95 20.82
N LYS A 191 -2.14 -19.14 20.65
CA LYS A 191 -2.71 -20.23 19.86
C LYS A 191 -3.40 -19.68 18.63
N ILE A 192 -3.45 -20.47 17.59
CA ILE A 192 -4.16 -20.15 16.36
C ILE A 192 -5.60 -20.63 16.47
N ASP A 193 -6.51 -19.69 16.47
CA ASP A 193 -7.95 -19.92 16.49
C ASP A 193 -8.51 -19.96 15.06
N THR A 194 -9.60 -20.74 14.87
CA THR A 194 -10.34 -20.83 13.59
C THR A 194 -11.45 -19.78 13.59
N TYR A 195 -11.38 -18.82 12.64
CA TYR A 195 -12.43 -17.83 12.43
C TYR A 195 -13.18 -18.19 11.15
N LEU A 196 -14.38 -18.72 11.29
CA LEU A 196 -15.26 -19.01 10.16
C LEU A 196 -16.03 -17.74 9.78
N SER A 197 -16.14 -17.48 8.49
CA SER A 197 -16.90 -16.34 7.97
C SER A 197 -17.75 -16.71 6.76
N ARG A 198 -18.84 -15.99 6.57
CA ARG A 198 -19.65 -16.06 5.35
C ARG A 198 -18.98 -15.27 4.23
N ILE A 199 -18.38 -14.13 4.57
CA ILE A 199 -17.58 -13.27 3.68
C ILE A 199 -16.30 -12.88 4.40
N THR A 200 -15.18 -12.90 3.68
CA THR A 200 -13.87 -12.42 4.16
C THR A 200 -13.41 -11.24 3.30
N LEU A 201 -12.89 -10.19 3.93
CA LEU A 201 -12.29 -9.04 3.26
C LEU A 201 -10.82 -8.91 3.62
N MET A 202 -9.96 -8.79 2.61
CA MET A 202 -8.57 -8.42 2.75
C MET A 202 -8.42 -6.90 2.60
N ALA A 203 -7.91 -6.25 3.65
CA ALA A 203 -7.63 -4.81 3.68
C ALA A 203 -6.26 -4.56 4.35
N THR A 204 -5.28 -5.40 4.02
CA THR A 204 -4.02 -5.59 4.76
C THR A 204 -2.94 -4.57 4.42
N GLY A 205 -3.23 -3.59 3.55
CA GLY A 205 -2.26 -2.59 3.13
C GLY A 205 -1.17 -3.13 2.20
N GLY A 206 -0.10 -2.38 2.05
CA GLY A 206 0.95 -2.61 1.06
C GLY A 206 2.07 -3.53 1.51
N THR A 207 3.22 -3.36 0.83
CA THR A 207 4.35 -4.30 0.86
C THR A 207 5.69 -3.61 1.14
N GLY A 208 5.68 -2.35 1.60
CA GLY A 208 6.90 -1.55 1.70
C GLY A 208 8.01 -2.18 2.54
N ALA A 209 7.65 -2.96 3.57
CA ALA A 209 8.62 -3.62 4.45
C ALA A 209 9.48 -4.70 3.76
N VAL A 210 9.15 -5.11 2.51
CA VAL A 210 10.03 -6.00 1.73
C VAL A 210 11.29 -5.28 1.22
N TYR A 211 11.37 -3.96 1.36
CA TYR A 211 12.54 -3.13 1.01
C TYR A 211 13.28 -2.67 2.26
N ALA A 212 14.58 -2.46 2.16
CA ALA A 212 15.43 -2.03 3.28
C ALA A 212 15.06 -0.64 3.81
N THR A 213 14.44 0.21 2.98
CA THR A 213 13.97 1.55 3.36
C THR A 213 12.62 1.82 2.72
N THR A 214 11.66 2.25 3.52
CA THR A 214 10.29 2.54 3.08
C THR A 214 9.64 3.63 3.92
N THR A 215 8.70 4.39 3.33
CA THR A 215 7.82 5.30 4.09
C THR A 215 6.72 4.56 4.84
N ASN A 216 6.53 3.27 4.58
CA ASN A 216 5.52 2.47 5.24
C ASN A 216 5.97 2.03 6.64
N PRO A 217 5.06 1.82 7.59
CA PRO A 217 5.38 1.22 8.87
C PRO A 217 5.85 -0.23 8.70
N GLU A 218 6.57 -0.76 9.68
CA GLU A 218 7.11 -2.13 9.69
C GLU A 218 6.06 -3.21 9.41
N ILE A 219 4.80 -2.91 9.70
CA ILE A 219 3.68 -3.82 9.49
C ILE A 219 3.30 -4.03 8.00
N ALA A 220 3.88 -3.29 7.07
CA ALA A 220 3.56 -3.39 5.64
C ALA A 220 4.29 -4.56 4.97
N THR A 221 4.04 -5.77 5.42
CA THR A 221 4.72 -7.03 5.03
C THR A 221 4.01 -7.79 3.90
N GLY A 222 2.91 -7.25 3.34
CA GLY A 222 2.19 -7.85 2.22
C GLY A 222 1.37 -9.09 2.56
N ASP A 223 0.92 -9.22 3.80
CA ASP A 223 0.30 -10.44 4.34
C ASP A 223 -0.88 -10.94 3.51
N GLY A 224 -1.82 -10.06 3.16
CA GLY A 224 -2.99 -10.46 2.38
C GLY A 224 -2.65 -10.95 0.98
N ILE A 225 -1.71 -10.27 0.31
CA ILE A 225 -1.24 -10.66 -1.02
C ILE A 225 -0.59 -12.06 -0.96
N ALA A 226 0.27 -12.29 0.03
CA ALA A 226 0.94 -13.57 0.22
C ALA A 226 -0.05 -14.71 0.53
N MET A 227 -1.02 -14.48 1.44
CA MET A 227 -2.04 -15.47 1.79
C MET A 227 -2.91 -15.83 0.58
N VAL A 228 -3.35 -14.85 -0.20
CA VAL A 228 -4.15 -15.10 -1.41
C VAL A 228 -3.34 -15.83 -2.47
N TYR A 229 -2.06 -15.49 -2.64
CA TYR A 229 -1.16 -16.19 -3.56
C TYR A 229 -0.98 -17.67 -3.17
N ARG A 230 -0.75 -17.97 -1.89
CA ARG A 230 -0.65 -19.36 -1.39
C ARG A 230 -1.95 -20.12 -1.57
N ALA A 231 -3.09 -19.47 -1.37
CA ALA A 231 -4.42 -20.01 -1.64
C ALA A 231 -4.76 -20.17 -3.14
N LYS A 232 -3.81 -19.89 -4.04
CA LYS A 232 -3.93 -19.97 -5.51
C LYS A 232 -4.83 -18.90 -6.13
N GLY A 233 -5.16 -17.83 -5.41
CA GLY A 233 -5.82 -16.66 -5.96
C GLY A 233 -4.92 -15.88 -6.93
N GLN A 234 -5.54 -15.02 -7.73
CA GLN A 234 -4.84 -14.21 -8.73
C GLN A 234 -4.24 -12.96 -8.09
N VAL A 235 -2.97 -12.70 -8.44
CA VAL A 235 -2.21 -11.51 -8.05
C VAL A 235 -1.60 -10.92 -9.32
N LYS A 236 -1.67 -9.59 -9.48
CA LYS A 236 -1.32 -8.91 -10.72
C LYS A 236 -0.54 -7.61 -10.46
N ASP A 237 0.26 -7.20 -11.45
CA ASP A 237 0.95 -5.91 -11.53
C ASP A 237 1.91 -5.62 -10.35
N MET A 238 2.46 -6.67 -9.74
CA MET A 238 3.36 -6.58 -8.57
C MET A 238 4.69 -5.89 -8.88
N GLU A 239 5.13 -5.85 -10.13
CA GLU A 239 6.35 -5.16 -10.56
C GLU A 239 6.26 -3.63 -10.45
N PHE A 240 5.05 -3.07 -10.32
CA PHE A 240 4.82 -1.64 -10.19
C PHE A 240 4.85 -1.18 -8.74
N VAL A 241 6.05 -1.05 -8.21
CA VAL A 241 6.32 -0.48 -6.88
C VAL A 241 6.71 0.97 -7.05
N GLN A 242 5.95 1.90 -6.45
CA GLN A 242 6.26 3.31 -6.46
C GLN A 242 7.30 3.63 -5.39
N PHE A 243 8.37 4.31 -5.81
CA PHE A 243 9.36 4.88 -4.90
C PHE A 243 9.09 6.38 -4.74
N HIS A 244 9.02 6.86 -3.50
CA HIS A 244 8.99 8.29 -3.26
C HIS A 244 10.41 8.85 -3.42
N PRO A 245 10.60 9.91 -4.21
CA PRO A 245 11.95 10.40 -4.53
C PRO A 245 12.66 11.05 -3.34
N THR A 246 11.91 11.65 -2.41
CA THR A 246 12.46 12.47 -1.34
C THR A 246 11.96 12.01 0.03
N SER A 247 12.57 10.96 0.58
CA SER A 247 12.51 10.67 2.02
C SER A 247 13.76 11.21 2.71
N LEU A 248 13.61 11.61 3.97
CA LEU A 248 14.74 12.06 4.77
C LEU A 248 15.75 10.92 4.91
N PHE A 249 16.96 11.15 4.47
CA PHE A 249 18.03 10.16 4.65
C PHE A 249 18.49 10.16 6.10
N ASN A 250 18.08 9.13 6.82
CA ASN A 250 18.55 8.86 8.19
C ASN A 250 18.76 7.36 8.34
N PRO A 251 20.01 6.86 8.41
CA PRO A 251 20.30 5.43 8.53
C PRO A 251 19.71 4.76 9.77
N GLN A 252 19.30 5.53 10.78
CA GLN A 252 18.70 5.03 12.01
C GLN A 252 17.18 4.91 11.93
N GLU A 253 16.54 5.51 10.91
CA GLU A 253 15.07 5.53 10.74
C GLU A 253 14.70 5.10 9.32
N THR A 254 14.57 3.80 9.11
CA THR A 254 14.30 3.22 7.77
C THR A 254 12.87 2.69 7.61
N HIS A 255 12.14 2.44 8.71
CA HIS A 255 10.77 1.90 8.72
C HIS A 255 9.94 2.52 9.85
N PRO A 256 9.18 3.60 9.61
CA PRO A 256 9.10 4.36 8.37
C PRO A 256 10.23 5.38 8.22
N ALA A 257 10.78 5.49 7.01
CA ALA A 257 11.58 6.66 6.64
C ALA A 257 10.68 7.90 6.60
N TYR A 258 11.14 9.00 7.16
CA TYR A 258 10.33 10.22 7.24
C TYR A 258 10.16 10.84 5.85
N LEU A 259 8.91 11.07 5.46
CA LEU A 259 8.59 11.64 4.15
C LEU A 259 8.89 13.15 4.11
N ILE A 260 9.68 13.58 3.13
CA ILE A 260 9.76 14.99 2.73
C ILE A 260 8.78 15.20 1.58
N THR A 261 7.67 15.81 1.88
CA THR A 261 6.53 15.95 0.96
C THR A 261 6.90 16.55 -0.38
N GLU A 262 6.21 16.14 -1.44
CA GLU A 262 6.33 16.73 -2.77
C GLU A 262 6.02 18.22 -2.80
N ALA A 263 5.16 18.71 -1.91
CA ALA A 263 4.84 20.12 -1.75
C ALA A 263 6.09 20.98 -1.54
N MET A 264 7.14 20.44 -0.89
CA MET A 264 8.40 21.19 -0.70
C MET A 264 9.14 21.41 -2.02
N ARG A 265 9.07 20.48 -2.98
CA ARG A 265 9.56 20.70 -4.35
C ARG A 265 8.66 21.67 -5.11
N GLY A 266 7.35 21.59 -4.91
CA GLY A 266 6.37 22.55 -5.42
C GLY A 266 6.59 23.99 -4.91
N TYR A 267 6.97 24.14 -3.64
CA TYR A 267 7.34 25.42 -3.02
C TYR A 267 8.61 26.04 -3.62
N GLY A 268 9.39 25.24 -4.35
CA GLY A 268 10.60 25.66 -5.07
C GLY A 268 11.88 24.97 -4.57
N GLY A 269 11.77 23.86 -3.86
CA GLY A 269 12.92 23.06 -3.45
C GLY A 269 13.70 22.51 -4.64
N ILE A 270 15.03 22.66 -4.61
CA ILE A 270 15.95 22.31 -5.69
C ILE A 270 16.75 21.07 -5.29
N LEU A 271 16.76 20.05 -6.14
CA LEU A 271 17.58 18.85 -5.94
C LEU A 271 19.04 19.11 -6.33
N ARG A 272 19.94 18.81 -5.41
CA ARG A 272 21.38 19.00 -5.54
C ARG A 272 22.17 17.77 -5.12
N LEU A 273 23.36 17.63 -5.68
CA LEU A 273 24.39 16.74 -5.11
C LEU A 273 24.92 17.33 -3.78
N PRO A 274 25.56 16.53 -2.91
CA PRO A 274 26.15 17.05 -1.66
C PRO A 274 27.18 18.17 -1.85
N ASN A 275 27.77 18.27 -3.04
CA ASN A 275 28.69 19.37 -3.41
C ASN A 275 27.96 20.67 -3.82
N GLY A 276 26.61 20.68 -3.85
CA GLY A 276 25.77 21.81 -4.24
C GLY A 276 25.39 21.87 -5.73
N GLU A 277 25.89 20.98 -6.57
CA GLU A 277 25.60 20.96 -8.02
C GLU A 277 24.17 20.51 -8.28
N GLU A 278 23.44 21.23 -9.14
CA GLU A 278 22.12 20.82 -9.65
C GLU A 278 22.29 19.75 -10.75
N PHE A 279 21.42 18.75 -10.76
CA PHE A 279 21.55 17.64 -11.72
C PHE A 279 20.27 17.37 -12.54
N MET A 280 19.10 17.81 -12.10
CA MET A 280 17.83 17.46 -12.74
C MET A 280 17.71 17.92 -14.21
N GLN A 281 18.43 18.97 -14.62
CA GLN A 281 18.49 19.43 -16.01
C GLN A 281 19.03 18.39 -17.00
N LYS A 282 19.76 17.39 -16.52
CA LYS A 282 20.25 16.26 -17.33
C LYS A 282 19.12 15.25 -17.67
N TYR A 283 17.99 15.27 -16.93
CA TYR A 283 16.96 14.24 -16.95
C TYR A 283 15.61 14.73 -17.46
N ASP A 284 15.15 15.91 -17.05
CA ASP A 284 13.82 16.40 -17.43
C ASP A 284 13.77 17.95 -17.42
N PRO A 285 13.15 18.57 -18.43
CA PRO A 285 13.04 20.05 -18.49
C PRO A 285 12.19 20.66 -17.37
N ARG A 286 11.34 19.87 -16.70
CA ARG A 286 10.57 20.31 -15.52
C ARG A 286 11.40 20.32 -14.24
N LEU A 287 12.66 19.91 -14.30
CA LEU A 287 13.62 19.90 -13.20
C LEU A 287 13.09 19.11 -11.98
N SER A 288 13.20 19.70 -10.78
CA SER A 288 12.74 19.08 -9.53
C SER A 288 11.23 18.86 -9.46
N LEU A 289 10.44 19.41 -10.38
CA LEU A 289 8.99 19.25 -10.52
C LEU A 289 8.59 18.16 -11.51
N ALA A 290 9.54 17.42 -12.06
CA ALA A 290 9.25 16.26 -12.88
C ALA A 290 8.45 15.19 -12.09
N PRO A 291 7.69 14.29 -12.74
CA PRO A 291 6.99 13.18 -12.10
C PRO A 291 7.88 12.34 -11.19
N ARG A 292 7.29 11.75 -10.16
CA ARG A 292 8.00 11.03 -9.09
C ARG A 292 8.93 9.94 -9.63
N ASP A 293 8.49 9.19 -10.63
CA ASP A 293 9.28 8.11 -11.24
C ASP A 293 10.54 8.64 -11.95
N ILE A 294 10.43 9.78 -12.64
CA ILE A 294 11.57 10.44 -13.31
C ILE A 294 12.56 10.96 -12.25
N VAL A 295 12.05 11.65 -11.23
CA VAL A 295 12.90 12.20 -10.16
C VAL A 295 13.58 11.07 -9.38
N ALA A 296 12.85 10.01 -9.04
CA ALA A 296 13.43 8.87 -8.31
C ALA A 296 14.53 8.17 -9.13
N ARG A 297 14.32 7.97 -10.45
CA ARG A 297 15.36 7.42 -11.35
C ARG A 297 16.57 8.33 -11.46
N ALA A 298 16.37 9.64 -11.55
CA ALA A 298 17.46 10.61 -11.62
C ALA A 298 18.31 10.56 -10.35
N ILE A 299 17.68 10.58 -9.17
CA ILE A 299 18.38 10.48 -7.88
C ILE A 299 19.12 9.15 -7.77
N ASP A 300 18.47 8.02 -8.05
CA ASP A 300 19.08 6.69 -8.01
C ASP A 300 20.32 6.60 -8.93
N ASN A 301 20.23 7.21 -10.11
CA ASN A 301 21.35 7.24 -11.06
C ASN A 301 22.51 8.12 -10.56
N GLU A 302 22.24 9.33 -10.07
CA GLU A 302 23.27 10.20 -9.52
C GLU A 302 23.95 9.59 -8.28
N MET A 303 23.17 8.95 -7.40
CA MET A 303 23.73 8.24 -6.24
C MET A 303 24.71 7.14 -6.67
N LYS A 304 24.40 6.40 -7.74
CA LYS A 304 25.26 5.34 -8.28
C LYS A 304 26.50 5.89 -8.98
N ILE A 305 26.35 6.94 -9.80
CA ILE A 305 27.48 7.58 -10.51
C ILE A 305 28.50 8.14 -9.54
N HIS A 306 28.02 8.82 -8.48
CA HIS A 306 28.87 9.50 -7.52
C HIS A 306 29.25 8.65 -6.30
N ALA A 307 28.76 7.39 -6.21
CA ALA A 307 28.94 6.48 -5.08
C ALA A 307 28.58 7.14 -3.72
N ILE A 308 27.42 7.82 -3.70
CA ILE A 308 26.86 8.50 -2.52
C ILE A 308 25.56 7.83 -2.08
N ASP A 309 25.24 7.95 -0.79
CA ASP A 309 24.05 7.32 -0.19
C ASP A 309 22.80 8.21 -0.23
N HIS A 310 22.97 9.49 -0.57
CA HIS A 310 21.87 10.46 -0.63
C HIS A 310 22.20 11.63 -1.56
N VAL A 311 21.17 12.34 -1.98
CA VAL A 311 21.27 13.68 -2.56
C VAL A 311 20.69 14.71 -1.59
N CYS A 312 20.63 15.96 -1.96
CA CYS A 312 20.15 17.03 -1.10
C CYS A 312 18.94 17.74 -1.73
N LEU A 313 17.98 18.14 -0.89
CA LEU A 313 16.90 19.05 -1.24
C LEU A 313 17.19 20.42 -0.61
N ASP A 314 17.35 21.43 -1.44
CA ASP A 314 17.70 22.80 -1.04
C ASP A 314 16.48 23.72 -1.04
N VAL A 315 16.13 24.28 0.10
CA VAL A 315 15.12 25.34 0.28
C VAL A 315 15.74 26.60 0.95
N THR A 316 17.06 26.64 1.12
CA THR A 316 17.75 27.74 1.84
C THR A 316 17.65 29.10 1.15
N HIS A 317 17.29 29.11 -0.13
CA HIS A 317 17.06 30.33 -0.91
C HIS A 317 15.67 30.93 -0.69
N LYS A 318 14.80 30.28 0.08
CA LYS A 318 13.46 30.75 0.44
C LYS A 318 13.47 31.53 1.74
N ASP A 319 12.42 32.32 1.98
CA ASP A 319 12.26 33.02 3.25
C ASP A 319 12.15 32.02 4.41
N ALA A 320 12.91 32.27 5.48
CA ALA A 320 13.02 31.33 6.59
C ALA A 320 11.73 31.19 7.39
N GLU A 321 11.01 32.29 7.64
CA GLU A 321 9.77 32.27 8.42
C GLU A 321 8.61 31.66 7.60
N GLU A 322 8.56 31.99 6.31
CA GLU A 322 7.60 31.39 5.38
C GLU A 322 7.82 29.88 5.27
N THR A 323 9.07 29.43 5.14
CA THR A 323 9.41 27.99 5.08
C THR A 323 8.97 27.25 6.35
N LYS A 324 9.21 27.81 7.54
CA LYS A 324 8.76 27.22 8.81
C LYS A 324 7.25 27.19 8.92
N HIS A 325 6.57 28.22 8.41
CA HIS A 325 5.11 28.30 8.45
C HIS A 325 4.46 27.26 7.53
N HIS A 326 4.99 27.08 6.31
CA HIS A 326 4.46 26.11 5.36
C HIS A 326 4.77 24.64 5.72
N PHE A 327 5.92 24.39 6.39
CA PHE A 327 6.38 23.03 6.68
C PHE A 327 6.79 22.84 8.14
N PRO A 328 5.91 23.10 9.12
CA PRO A 328 6.27 23.12 10.54
C PRO A 328 6.75 21.75 11.03
N ASN A 329 6.12 20.65 10.59
CA ASN A 329 6.47 19.29 11.02
C ASN A 329 7.79 18.84 10.38
N ILE A 330 8.03 19.15 9.11
CA ILE A 330 9.31 18.86 8.44
C ILE A 330 10.44 19.64 9.08
N TYR A 331 10.22 20.93 9.38
CA TYR A 331 11.19 21.77 10.08
C TYR A 331 11.54 21.18 11.44
N ALA A 332 10.53 20.87 12.27
CA ALA A 332 10.73 20.30 13.59
C ALA A 332 11.46 18.94 13.52
N LYS A 333 11.08 18.07 12.57
CA LYS A 333 11.74 16.76 12.38
C LYS A 333 13.20 16.90 11.99
N CYS A 334 13.50 17.74 10.98
CA CYS A 334 14.88 17.96 10.56
C CYS A 334 15.72 18.59 11.69
N LEU A 335 15.14 19.55 12.41
CA LEU A 335 15.82 20.19 13.54
C LEU A 335 16.12 19.20 14.68
N SER A 336 15.25 18.21 14.92
CA SER A 336 15.45 17.18 15.92
C SER A 336 16.69 16.29 15.67
N ILE A 337 17.16 16.21 14.43
CA ILE A 337 18.39 15.51 14.03
C ILE A 337 19.54 16.49 13.70
N GLY A 338 19.40 17.76 14.06
CA GLY A 338 20.44 18.78 13.92
C GLY A 338 20.49 19.50 12.59
N ILE A 339 19.45 19.40 11.75
CA ILE A 339 19.37 20.03 10.43
C ILE A 339 18.39 21.21 10.47
N ASP A 340 18.90 22.43 10.39
CA ASP A 340 18.09 23.65 10.17
C ASP A 340 17.88 23.84 8.67
N ILE A 341 16.71 23.46 8.15
CA ILE A 341 16.40 23.49 6.70
C ILE A 341 16.41 24.89 6.10
N THR A 342 16.38 25.94 6.92
CA THR A 342 16.50 27.34 6.46
C THR A 342 17.95 27.74 6.19
N LYS A 343 18.92 26.93 6.59
CA LYS A 343 20.36 27.19 6.48
C LYS A 343 21.16 26.03 5.87
N GLN A 344 20.59 24.84 5.88
CA GLN A 344 21.25 23.61 5.48
C GLN A 344 20.38 22.83 4.50
N TYR A 345 20.99 22.11 3.60
CA TYR A 345 20.29 21.21 2.70
C TYR A 345 19.72 20.01 3.48
N ILE A 346 18.56 19.52 3.05
CA ILE A 346 17.93 18.32 3.60
C ILE A 346 18.51 17.11 2.87
N PRO A 347 19.19 16.17 3.55
CA PRO A 347 19.61 14.92 2.90
C PRO A 347 18.40 14.08 2.57
N VAL A 348 18.27 13.65 1.31
CA VAL A 348 17.13 12.88 0.82
C VAL A 348 17.57 11.71 -0.05
N ALA A 349 16.84 10.61 0.05
CA ALA A 349 17.03 9.44 -0.81
C ALA A 349 15.67 8.85 -1.21
N PRO A 350 15.57 8.16 -2.38
CA PRO A 350 14.37 7.45 -2.74
C PRO A 350 14.12 6.25 -1.82
N CYS A 351 12.85 5.98 -1.50
CA CYS A 351 12.47 4.80 -0.74
C CYS A 351 11.16 4.21 -1.25
N ALA A 352 10.91 2.92 -0.98
CA ALA A 352 9.66 2.26 -1.32
C ALA A 352 8.48 2.96 -0.64
N HIS A 353 7.38 3.16 -1.38
CA HIS A 353 6.29 4.02 -0.92
C HIS A 353 4.91 3.40 -1.11
N TYR A 354 4.59 2.89 -2.31
CA TYR A 354 3.25 2.37 -2.62
C TYR A 354 3.31 1.19 -3.58
N MET A 355 2.46 0.17 -3.35
CA MET A 355 2.28 -0.97 -4.23
C MET A 355 1.07 -0.72 -5.14
N CYS A 356 1.30 -0.60 -6.46
CA CYS A 356 0.21 -0.42 -7.42
C CYS A 356 -0.47 -1.73 -7.79
N GLY A 357 0.24 -2.85 -7.69
CA GLY A 357 -0.29 -4.19 -7.87
C GLY A 357 -0.89 -4.80 -6.61
N GLY A 358 -1.27 -6.07 -6.67
CA GLY A 358 -1.84 -6.78 -5.54
C GLY A 358 -2.81 -7.88 -5.93
N ILE A 359 -3.74 -8.20 -5.04
CA ILE A 359 -4.81 -9.16 -5.26
C ILE A 359 -5.72 -8.63 -6.37
N LYS A 360 -5.79 -9.35 -7.51
CA LYS A 360 -6.66 -8.96 -8.62
C LYS A 360 -8.12 -9.02 -8.19
N VAL A 361 -8.84 -7.93 -8.40
CA VAL A 361 -10.27 -7.82 -8.11
C VAL A 361 -11.04 -7.30 -9.33
N ASP A 362 -12.36 -7.51 -9.31
CA ASP A 362 -13.31 -6.87 -10.23
C ASP A 362 -13.80 -5.51 -9.68
N LEU A 363 -14.76 -4.90 -10.38
CA LEU A 363 -15.33 -3.60 -9.98
C LEU A 363 -16.08 -3.63 -8.64
N ASP A 364 -16.49 -4.80 -8.18
CA ASP A 364 -17.13 -5.02 -6.89
C ASP A 364 -16.11 -5.36 -5.77
N GLY A 365 -14.81 -5.32 -6.07
CA GLY A 365 -13.76 -5.70 -5.12
C GLY A 365 -13.67 -7.21 -4.85
N GLN A 366 -14.39 -8.06 -5.62
CA GLN A 366 -14.36 -9.49 -5.46
C GLN A 366 -13.09 -10.07 -6.10
N SER A 367 -12.40 -10.93 -5.37
CA SER A 367 -11.21 -11.62 -5.87
C SER A 367 -11.58 -12.85 -6.73
N SER A 368 -10.55 -13.52 -7.28
CA SER A 368 -10.72 -14.81 -7.96
C SER A 368 -11.11 -15.98 -7.04
N ILE A 369 -11.16 -15.75 -5.73
CA ILE A 369 -11.62 -16.70 -4.73
C ILE A 369 -13.01 -16.27 -4.27
N ARG A 370 -13.99 -17.17 -4.40
CA ARG A 370 -15.38 -16.89 -3.99
C ARG A 370 -15.43 -16.54 -2.49
N ARG A 371 -16.32 -15.63 -2.10
CA ARG A 371 -16.51 -15.15 -0.71
C ARG A 371 -15.31 -14.36 -0.17
N LEU A 372 -14.30 -14.07 -1.00
CA LEU A 372 -13.12 -13.29 -0.66
C LEU A 372 -13.07 -12.01 -1.49
N TYR A 373 -13.05 -10.88 -0.80
CA TYR A 373 -12.89 -9.54 -1.36
C TYR A 373 -11.53 -8.97 -0.99
N ALA A 374 -11.06 -7.99 -1.75
CA ALA A 374 -9.88 -7.21 -1.39
C ALA A 374 -10.08 -5.75 -1.74
N VAL A 375 -9.70 -4.84 -0.84
CA VAL A 375 -9.82 -3.39 -1.03
C VAL A 375 -8.62 -2.64 -0.45
N GLY A 376 -8.35 -1.45 -1.01
CA GLY A 376 -7.19 -0.63 -0.67
C GLY A 376 -5.90 -1.21 -1.23
N GLU A 377 -4.77 -0.79 -0.72
CA GLU A 377 -3.43 -1.03 -1.29
C GLU A 377 -3.06 -2.52 -1.49
N CYS A 378 -3.69 -3.45 -0.78
CA CYS A 378 -3.46 -4.89 -1.04
C CYS A 378 -4.17 -5.40 -2.30
N SER A 379 -5.06 -4.63 -2.91
CA SER A 379 -5.82 -4.99 -4.10
C SER A 379 -5.25 -4.37 -5.36
N CYS A 380 -5.33 -5.09 -6.48
CA CYS A 380 -5.11 -4.58 -7.81
C CYS A 380 -6.46 -4.38 -8.50
N THR A 381 -6.99 -3.17 -8.38
CA THR A 381 -8.28 -2.75 -8.96
C THR A 381 -8.17 -2.41 -10.44
N GLY A 382 -6.96 -2.09 -10.90
CA GLY A 382 -6.70 -1.51 -12.20
C GLY A 382 -6.67 0.03 -12.21
N LEU A 383 -7.01 0.71 -11.11
CA LEU A 383 -6.98 2.18 -11.05
C LEU A 383 -5.61 2.76 -11.37
N HIS A 384 -4.56 2.20 -10.79
CA HIS A 384 -3.22 2.79 -10.82
C HIS A 384 -2.42 2.47 -12.08
N GLY A 385 -2.75 1.40 -12.79
CA GLY A 385 -1.97 0.99 -13.96
C GLY A 385 -0.49 0.86 -13.66
N GLY A 386 0.37 1.46 -14.47
CA GLY A 386 1.81 1.41 -14.32
C GLY A 386 2.39 2.33 -13.23
N ASN A 387 1.61 3.32 -12.74
CA ASN A 387 2.05 4.26 -11.72
C ASN A 387 0.84 4.99 -11.09
N ARG A 388 0.84 5.14 -9.78
CA ARG A 388 -0.22 5.80 -9.03
C ARG A 388 -0.14 7.32 -9.15
N LEU A 389 -1.26 7.95 -9.52
CA LEU A 389 -1.45 9.39 -9.33
C LEU A 389 -1.53 9.71 -7.83
N ALA A 390 -0.86 10.76 -7.39
CA ALA A 390 -0.89 11.19 -5.99
C ALA A 390 -2.32 11.37 -5.48
N SER A 391 -2.57 11.10 -4.20
CA SER A 391 -3.87 11.24 -3.50
C SER A 391 -5.04 10.38 -4.03
N ASN A 392 -4.82 9.51 -5.04
CA ASN A 392 -5.83 8.56 -5.51
C ASN A 392 -5.96 7.32 -4.62
N SER A 393 -4.97 6.97 -3.79
CA SER A 393 -4.99 5.72 -3.00
C SER A 393 -6.05 5.70 -1.91
N LEU A 394 -6.24 6.82 -1.19
CA LEU A 394 -7.23 6.88 -0.12
C LEU A 394 -8.65 6.84 -0.67
N ILE A 395 -8.92 7.54 -1.78
CA ILE A 395 -10.25 7.52 -2.39
C ILE A 395 -10.57 6.19 -3.05
N GLU A 396 -9.59 5.50 -3.66
CA GLU A 396 -9.75 4.13 -4.12
C GLU A 396 -10.27 3.22 -3.01
N ALA A 397 -9.61 3.27 -1.85
CA ALA A 397 -9.97 2.43 -0.71
C ALA A 397 -11.41 2.68 -0.24
N VAL A 398 -11.85 3.94 -0.21
CA VAL A 398 -13.21 4.32 0.22
C VAL A 398 -14.27 3.89 -0.80
N VAL A 399 -14.01 4.11 -2.09
CA VAL A 399 -14.95 3.77 -3.17
C VAL A 399 -15.08 2.26 -3.34
N TYR A 400 -13.96 1.52 -3.36
CA TYR A 400 -14.02 0.06 -3.44
C TYR A 400 -14.59 -0.59 -2.18
N ALA A 401 -14.40 0.01 -0.99
CA ALA A 401 -15.10 -0.43 0.21
C ALA A 401 -16.63 -0.29 0.08
N ASP A 402 -17.14 0.74 -0.61
CA ASP A 402 -18.58 0.91 -0.90
C ASP A 402 -19.07 -0.14 -1.89
N ALA A 403 -18.34 -0.37 -2.99
CA ALA A 403 -18.69 -1.37 -4.00
C ALA A 403 -18.71 -2.78 -3.38
N ALA A 404 -17.64 -3.15 -2.67
CA ALA A 404 -17.52 -4.44 -2.01
C ALA A 404 -18.61 -4.67 -0.94
N ALA A 405 -18.96 -3.63 -0.16
CA ALA A 405 -20.03 -3.73 0.82
C ALA A 405 -21.40 -3.97 0.17
N LYS A 406 -21.71 -3.23 -0.90
CA LYS A 406 -22.98 -3.40 -1.64
C LYS A 406 -23.10 -4.80 -2.23
N HIS A 407 -22.06 -5.25 -2.96
CA HIS A 407 -22.09 -6.56 -3.59
C HIS A 407 -22.13 -7.68 -2.52
N SER A 408 -21.27 -7.62 -1.51
CA SER A 408 -21.24 -8.66 -0.47
C SER A 408 -22.56 -8.77 0.31
N LEU A 409 -23.22 -7.66 0.61
CA LEU A 409 -24.55 -7.65 1.23
C LEU A 409 -25.64 -8.27 0.35
N SER A 410 -25.53 -8.15 -0.98
CA SER A 410 -26.48 -8.74 -1.92
C SER A 410 -26.37 -10.27 -2.01
N VAL A 411 -25.20 -10.83 -1.72
CA VAL A 411 -24.93 -12.28 -1.89
C VAL A 411 -24.73 -13.05 -0.59
N ILE A 412 -24.54 -12.38 0.55
CA ILE A 412 -24.16 -13.02 1.82
C ILE A 412 -25.16 -14.09 2.27
N GLU A 413 -26.46 -13.91 2.01
CA GLU A 413 -27.48 -14.87 2.40
C GLU A 413 -27.40 -16.19 1.62
N ASN A 414 -26.65 -16.24 0.52
CA ASN A 414 -26.39 -17.45 -0.23
C ASN A 414 -25.30 -18.33 0.43
N TYR A 415 -24.63 -17.82 1.47
CA TYR A 415 -23.50 -18.48 2.10
C TYR A 415 -23.77 -18.86 3.55
N GLY A 416 -23.44 -20.11 3.90
CA GLY A 416 -23.43 -20.61 5.28
C GLY A 416 -22.01 -20.77 5.83
N PHE A 417 -21.92 -21.13 7.12
CA PHE A 417 -20.65 -21.52 7.74
C PHE A 417 -20.30 -22.95 7.39
N ASN A 418 -19.04 -23.22 7.05
CA ASN A 418 -18.56 -24.59 6.85
C ASN A 418 -17.97 -25.11 8.17
N GLU A 419 -18.77 -25.88 8.91
CA GLU A 419 -18.38 -26.42 10.23
C GLU A 419 -17.42 -27.62 10.16
N LYS A 420 -17.11 -28.12 8.95
CA LYS A 420 -16.16 -29.22 8.74
C LYS A 420 -14.69 -28.76 8.73
N ILE A 421 -14.45 -27.45 8.80
CA ILE A 421 -13.10 -26.90 8.82
C ILE A 421 -12.38 -27.38 10.09
N PRO A 422 -11.20 -28.03 9.95
CA PRO A 422 -10.43 -28.49 11.10
C PRO A 422 -9.86 -27.31 11.89
N ALA A 423 -9.54 -27.54 13.15
CA ALA A 423 -8.70 -26.62 13.91
C ALA A 423 -7.28 -26.58 13.30
N TRP A 424 -6.56 -25.50 13.57
CA TRP A 424 -5.14 -25.44 13.24
C TRP A 424 -4.40 -26.59 13.92
N ASN A 425 -3.59 -27.31 13.16
CA ASN A 425 -2.78 -28.40 13.68
C ASN A 425 -1.32 -27.93 13.85
N ASP A 426 -0.87 -27.87 15.08
CA ASP A 426 0.51 -27.58 15.48
C ASP A 426 1.21 -28.79 16.12
N GLU A 427 0.64 -29.99 15.94
CA GLU A 427 1.22 -31.25 16.47
C GLU A 427 2.59 -31.50 15.84
N GLY A 428 3.56 -31.83 16.69
CA GLY A 428 4.94 -32.10 16.27
C GLY A 428 5.79 -30.84 16.08
N THR A 429 5.24 -29.63 16.22
CA THR A 429 6.02 -28.40 16.15
C THR A 429 6.67 -28.05 17.50
N LEU A 430 7.86 -27.45 17.42
CA LEU A 430 8.66 -27.02 18.58
C LEU A 430 8.63 -25.50 18.76
N SER A 431 8.98 -25.01 19.93
CA SER A 431 9.26 -23.59 20.11
C SER A 431 10.49 -23.21 19.32
N ASN A 432 10.43 -22.09 18.59
CA ASN A 432 11.58 -21.60 17.84
C ASN A 432 12.55 -20.89 18.81
N GLU A 433 13.73 -21.49 19.00
CA GLU A 433 14.82 -20.90 19.80
C GLU A 433 15.77 -20.08 18.94
N GLU A 434 15.78 -20.28 17.62
CA GLU A 434 16.67 -19.63 16.66
C GLU A 434 16.02 -18.39 16.00
N ARG A 435 15.50 -17.48 16.82
CA ARG A 435 14.86 -16.24 16.33
C ARG A 435 15.84 -15.31 15.57
N VAL A 436 17.13 -15.49 15.81
CA VAL A 436 18.18 -14.75 15.09
C VAL A 436 18.14 -15.00 13.59
N LEU A 437 17.79 -16.23 13.16
CA LEU A 437 17.67 -16.57 11.74
C LEU A 437 16.55 -15.74 11.08
N ILE A 438 15.36 -15.69 11.70
CA ILE A 438 14.25 -14.89 11.19
C ILE A 438 14.65 -13.41 11.05
N ALA A 439 15.29 -12.85 12.08
CA ALA A 439 15.71 -11.45 12.05
C ALA A 439 16.78 -11.16 10.99
N GLN A 440 17.67 -12.12 10.73
CA GLN A 440 18.66 -12.03 9.67
C GLN A 440 18.03 -12.10 8.29
N ASP A 441 17.13 -13.06 8.07
CA ASP A 441 16.47 -13.29 6.79
C ASP A 441 15.57 -12.11 6.38
N VAL A 442 14.89 -11.47 7.35
CA VAL A 442 14.13 -10.22 7.11
C VAL A 442 15.05 -9.12 6.54
N LYS A 443 16.25 -8.95 7.13
CA LYS A 443 17.23 -7.97 6.63
C LYS A 443 17.74 -8.35 5.24
N GLU A 444 17.98 -9.64 5.02
CA GLU A 444 18.47 -10.15 3.74
C GLU A 444 17.43 -9.93 2.62
N VAL A 445 16.16 -10.23 2.86
CA VAL A 445 15.06 -9.90 1.92
C VAL A 445 15.08 -8.40 1.59
N GLY A 446 15.16 -7.53 2.60
CA GLY A 446 15.22 -6.08 2.40
C GLY A 446 16.39 -5.65 1.51
N GLN A 447 17.57 -6.20 1.74
CA GLN A 447 18.79 -5.91 0.95
C GLN A 447 18.69 -6.45 -0.48
N ILE A 448 18.22 -7.69 -0.67
CA ILE A 448 18.00 -8.29 -2.00
C ILE A 448 17.05 -7.39 -2.81
N MET A 449 15.90 -7.04 -2.24
CA MET A 449 14.88 -6.27 -2.93
C MET A 449 15.38 -4.86 -3.27
N SER A 450 16.00 -4.16 -2.34
CA SER A 450 16.53 -2.81 -2.58
C SER A 450 17.66 -2.77 -3.60
N THR A 451 18.56 -3.77 -3.56
CA THR A 451 19.74 -3.80 -4.43
C THR A 451 19.42 -4.27 -5.85
N TYR A 452 18.58 -5.32 -5.98
CA TYR A 452 18.37 -5.99 -7.27
C TYR A 452 17.01 -5.71 -7.91
N VAL A 453 15.99 -5.37 -7.11
CA VAL A 453 14.58 -5.20 -7.56
C VAL A 453 14.07 -3.79 -7.26
N GLY A 454 14.99 -2.83 -7.15
CA GLY A 454 14.68 -1.43 -6.87
C GLY A 454 14.19 -0.65 -8.09
N ILE A 455 14.55 0.64 -8.17
CA ILE A 455 14.10 1.59 -9.19
C ILE A 455 14.62 1.20 -10.58
N VAL A 456 15.92 0.91 -10.70
CA VAL A 456 16.57 0.52 -11.96
C VAL A 456 16.91 -0.98 -11.93
N ARG A 457 16.33 -1.72 -12.85
CA ARG A 457 16.38 -3.19 -12.94
C ARG A 457 17.19 -3.65 -14.16
N SER A 458 17.59 -4.92 -14.15
CA SER A 458 18.17 -5.63 -15.30
C SER A 458 17.90 -7.12 -15.17
N ASP A 459 17.93 -7.86 -16.29
CA ASP A 459 17.76 -9.32 -16.27
C ASP A 459 18.78 -9.99 -15.34
N LEU A 460 20.03 -9.52 -15.31
CA LEU A 460 21.07 -10.03 -14.41
C LEU A 460 20.71 -9.82 -12.94
N ARG A 461 20.27 -8.60 -12.56
CA ARG A 461 19.91 -8.28 -11.18
C ARG A 461 18.68 -9.07 -10.75
N LEU A 462 17.63 -9.11 -11.58
CA LEU A 462 16.39 -9.82 -11.29
C LEU A 462 16.62 -11.33 -11.12
N ARG A 463 17.51 -11.94 -11.95
CA ARG A 463 17.88 -13.35 -11.79
C ARG A 463 18.59 -13.60 -10.47
N ARG A 464 19.52 -12.74 -10.07
CA ARG A 464 20.19 -12.85 -8.77
C ARG A 464 19.26 -12.70 -7.59
N ALA A 465 18.26 -11.82 -7.69
CA ALA A 465 17.22 -11.71 -6.68
C ALA A 465 16.39 -13.00 -6.59
N TRP A 466 15.96 -13.51 -7.75
CA TRP A 466 15.19 -14.75 -7.84
C TRP A 466 15.89 -15.92 -7.15
N GLU A 467 17.16 -16.18 -7.51
CA GLU A 467 17.95 -17.29 -6.96
C GLU A 467 18.09 -17.21 -5.43
N ARG A 468 18.29 -16.00 -4.89
CA ARG A 468 18.41 -15.79 -3.44
C ARG A 468 17.07 -15.93 -2.71
N LEU A 469 16.02 -15.36 -3.27
CA LEU A 469 14.68 -15.47 -2.69
C LEU A 469 14.18 -16.91 -2.70
N ASP A 470 14.55 -17.71 -3.71
CA ASP A 470 14.19 -19.13 -3.79
C ASP A 470 14.86 -19.94 -2.66
N LEU A 471 16.15 -19.68 -2.39
CA LEU A 471 16.86 -20.27 -1.25
C LEU A 471 16.21 -19.89 0.08
N LEU A 472 15.94 -18.60 0.32
CA LEU A 472 15.28 -18.13 1.54
C LEU A 472 13.86 -18.73 1.68
N TYR A 473 13.17 -18.94 0.56
CA TYR A 473 11.86 -19.59 0.55
C TYR A 473 11.94 -21.03 1.05
N GLU A 474 12.89 -21.82 0.53
CA GLU A 474 13.06 -23.22 0.94
C GLU A 474 13.41 -23.34 2.43
N GLU A 475 14.36 -22.52 2.91
CA GLU A 475 14.79 -22.49 4.31
C GLU A 475 13.65 -22.06 5.25
N THR A 476 12.92 -21.02 4.87
CA THR A 476 11.78 -20.50 5.67
C THR A 476 10.61 -21.46 5.72
N GLU A 477 10.25 -22.13 4.60
CA GLU A 477 9.17 -23.13 4.57
C GLU A 477 9.55 -24.37 5.38
N ASP A 478 10.81 -24.78 5.37
CA ASP A 478 11.29 -25.88 6.18
C ASP A 478 11.28 -25.53 7.68
N LEU A 479 11.71 -24.33 8.04
CA LEU A 479 11.62 -23.83 9.41
C LEU A 479 10.15 -23.74 9.86
N PHE A 480 9.27 -23.14 9.05
CA PHE A 480 7.85 -22.97 9.35
C PHE A 480 7.13 -24.29 9.66
N LYS A 481 7.49 -25.39 8.97
CA LYS A 481 6.92 -26.74 9.22
C LYS A 481 7.35 -27.32 10.56
N ARG A 482 8.53 -26.95 11.08
CA ARG A 482 9.13 -27.51 12.29
C ARG A 482 8.80 -26.73 13.56
N VAL A 483 8.45 -25.44 13.43
CA VAL A 483 8.23 -24.58 14.59
C VAL A 483 6.78 -24.16 14.72
N LYS A 484 6.38 -23.78 15.93
CA LYS A 484 5.09 -23.12 16.16
C LYS A 484 5.03 -21.83 15.38
N ALA A 485 3.94 -21.64 14.65
CA ALA A 485 3.74 -20.42 13.89
C ALA A 485 3.61 -19.20 14.82
N THR A 486 4.56 -18.27 14.69
CA THR A 486 4.57 -16.96 15.36
C THR A 486 4.36 -15.86 14.33
N LYS A 487 4.07 -14.64 14.78
CA LYS A 487 3.94 -13.48 13.89
C LYS A 487 5.20 -13.32 13.01
N ASP A 488 6.38 -13.36 13.63
CA ASP A 488 7.66 -13.06 12.99
C ASP A 488 7.95 -13.98 11.79
N ILE A 489 7.80 -15.31 11.98
CA ILE A 489 8.03 -16.27 10.89
C ILE A 489 6.96 -16.18 9.80
N CYS A 490 5.71 -15.88 10.17
CA CYS A 490 4.65 -15.67 9.20
C CYS A 490 4.88 -14.42 8.35
N GLU A 491 5.33 -13.31 8.96
CA GLU A 491 5.68 -12.08 8.25
C GLU A 491 6.88 -12.30 7.31
N LEU A 492 7.94 -12.97 7.76
CA LEU A 492 9.07 -13.33 6.90
C LEU A 492 8.61 -14.16 5.68
N ARG A 493 7.80 -15.19 5.93
CA ARG A 493 7.21 -16.02 4.88
C ARG A 493 6.41 -15.22 3.88
N ASN A 494 5.64 -14.22 4.35
CA ASN A 494 4.86 -13.32 3.50
C ASN A 494 5.75 -12.40 2.69
N MET A 495 6.78 -11.80 3.30
CA MET A 495 7.74 -10.93 2.63
C MET A 495 8.49 -11.64 1.51
N ILE A 496 8.92 -12.89 1.72
CA ILE A 496 9.58 -13.70 0.69
C ILE A 496 8.63 -13.98 -0.47
N ASN A 497 7.37 -14.37 -0.19
CA ASN A 497 6.37 -14.59 -1.24
C ASN A 497 6.12 -13.33 -2.07
N VAL A 498 6.02 -12.17 -1.43
CA VAL A 498 5.82 -10.88 -2.10
C VAL A 498 7.05 -10.49 -2.91
N GLY A 499 8.25 -10.60 -2.34
CA GLY A 499 9.50 -10.34 -3.05
C GLY A 499 9.66 -11.20 -4.30
N TYR A 500 9.31 -12.50 -4.18
CA TYR A 500 9.24 -13.43 -5.31
C TYR A 500 8.25 -12.95 -6.38
N LEU A 501 7.03 -12.53 -6.01
CA LEU A 501 6.01 -12.07 -6.95
C LEU A 501 6.45 -10.80 -7.70
N ILE A 502 7.02 -9.83 -6.98
CA ILE A 502 7.56 -8.60 -7.58
C ILE A 502 8.66 -8.94 -8.59
N THR A 503 9.61 -9.78 -8.17
CA THR A 503 10.76 -10.18 -9.00
C THR A 503 10.30 -10.95 -10.24
N ARG A 504 9.39 -11.89 -10.08
CA ARG A 504 8.85 -12.72 -11.16
C ARG A 504 8.15 -11.87 -12.20
N GLN A 505 7.22 -11.01 -11.80
CA GLN A 505 6.46 -10.18 -12.75
C GLN A 505 7.38 -9.15 -13.41
N ALA A 506 8.41 -8.65 -12.69
CA ALA A 506 9.46 -7.83 -13.29
C ALA A 506 10.29 -8.57 -14.36
N ILE A 507 10.59 -9.86 -14.16
CA ILE A 507 11.26 -10.71 -15.17
C ILE A 507 10.37 -10.94 -16.39
N GLU A 508 9.06 -11.12 -16.18
CA GLU A 508 8.09 -11.40 -17.25
C GLU A 508 7.84 -10.15 -18.13
N ARG A 509 7.99 -8.92 -17.59
CA ARG A 509 7.79 -7.67 -18.34
C ARG A 509 9.04 -7.24 -19.08
N LYS A 510 9.02 -7.41 -20.41
CA LYS A 510 10.16 -7.10 -21.32
C LYS A 510 10.00 -5.72 -21.98
N GLU A 511 9.70 -4.72 -21.17
CA GLU A 511 9.58 -3.30 -21.57
C GLU A 511 9.89 -2.41 -20.35
N SER A 512 10.17 -1.13 -20.59
CA SER A 512 10.16 -0.11 -19.54
C SER A 512 8.88 0.70 -19.64
N ARG A 513 8.05 0.66 -18.58
CA ARG A 513 6.74 1.31 -18.56
C ARG A 513 6.31 1.64 -17.15
N GLY A 514 5.79 2.84 -16.95
CA GLY A 514 5.44 3.31 -15.62
C GLY A 514 6.61 3.20 -14.64
N LEU A 515 6.35 2.55 -13.51
CA LEU A 515 7.34 2.33 -12.45
C LEU A 515 8.35 1.20 -12.74
N HIS A 516 8.06 0.35 -13.72
CA HIS A 516 8.99 -0.69 -14.12
C HIS A 516 9.99 -0.15 -15.15
N TYR A 517 11.26 -0.01 -14.75
CA TYR A 517 12.34 0.40 -15.64
C TYR A 517 13.46 -0.64 -15.68
N SER A 518 13.79 -1.12 -16.88
CA SER A 518 14.88 -2.06 -17.12
C SER A 518 15.88 -1.49 -18.11
N ILE A 519 17.16 -1.55 -17.77
CA ILE A 519 18.23 -1.12 -18.68
C ILE A 519 18.36 -2.04 -19.90
N ASP A 520 17.89 -3.29 -19.80
CA ASP A 520 17.92 -4.25 -20.92
C ASP A 520 16.75 -4.03 -21.88
N TYR A 521 15.66 -3.43 -21.42
CA TYR A 521 14.46 -3.13 -22.19
C TYR A 521 14.00 -1.68 -21.97
N PRO A 522 14.81 -0.67 -22.43
CA PRO A 522 14.56 0.74 -22.07
C PRO A 522 13.35 1.37 -22.78
N LYS A 523 12.76 0.68 -23.75
CA LYS A 523 11.63 1.17 -24.54
C LYS A 523 10.31 0.49 -24.15
N LYS A 524 9.19 1.17 -24.38
CA LYS A 524 7.86 0.57 -24.32
C LYS A 524 7.70 -0.45 -25.47
N ALA A 525 7.06 -1.59 -25.20
CA ALA A 525 6.83 -2.64 -26.19
C ALA A 525 5.83 -2.21 -27.28
N SER A 526 4.87 -1.35 -26.93
CA SER A 526 3.92 -0.74 -27.87
C SER A 526 3.67 0.70 -27.49
N GLU A 527 3.58 1.60 -28.48
CA GLU A 527 2.93 2.87 -28.27
C GLU A 527 1.43 2.59 -28.04
N HIS A 528 0.84 3.13 -26.99
CA HIS A 528 -0.60 3.09 -26.84
C HIS A 528 -1.22 3.83 -28.01
N PRO A 529 -2.34 3.37 -28.59
CA PRO A 529 -3.13 4.22 -29.44
C PRO A 529 -3.52 5.45 -28.59
N GLN A 530 -2.80 6.54 -28.81
CA GLN A 530 -3.28 7.85 -28.43
C GLN A 530 -4.56 8.05 -29.22
N GLU A 531 -5.62 8.46 -28.52
CA GLU A 531 -6.85 8.93 -29.13
C GLU A 531 -7.85 7.85 -29.62
N VAL A 532 -8.60 7.33 -28.68
CA VAL A 532 -10.02 7.05 -28.88
C VAL A 532 -10.76 7.48 -27.60
N TRP A 533 -10.89 8.78 -27.41
CA TRP A 533 -11.85 9.40 -26.47
C TRP A 533 -12.48 10.60 -27.17
#